data_4b48fae9fd5874e859237ef5dcf7f407
#
_entry.id   4b48fae9fd5874e859237ef5dcf7f407
#
_cell.length_a   1.000
_cell.length_b   1.000
_cell.length_c   1.000
_cell.angle_alpha   90.00
_cell.angle_beta   90.00
_cell.angle_gamma   90.00
#
_symmetry.space_group_name_H-M   'P 1'
#
loop_
_entity.id
_entity.type
_entity.pdbx_description
1 polymer ?
#
loop_
_entity_poly.entity_id
_entity_poly.type
_entity_poly.pdbx_seq_one_letter_code
_entity_poly.pdbx_strand_id
1 'polypeptide(L)'
;MAFGLVDLDRLGTRMKIIFVRHGEPDYRELEERSYTGFGIDLAPLSEKGWQQAQDLSKNPLLSSAEIIISSAVTRALETSSYVVCATSLPLRVEPLLHEWQVYKSGTAATPRA
;
A
#
# COMPACT_ATOMS: atom_id res chain seq x y z
N MET A 1 -11.64 1.62 1.65
CA MET A 1 -10.35 0.91 1.71
C MET A 1 -10.47 -0.27 2.64
N ALA A 2 -10.03 -1.43 2.19
CA ALA A 2 -10.10 -2.65 2.98
C ALA A 2 -8.82 -2.85 3.80
N PHE A 3 -8.96 -3.36 5.00
CA PHE A 3 -7.82 -3.78 5.81
C PHE A 3 -8.24 -4.95 6.71
N GLY A 4 -7.24 -5.68 7.18
CA GLY A 4 -7.44 -6.80 8.08
C GLY A 4 -6.57 -6.68 9.31
N LEU A 5 -7.03 -7.23 10.42
CA LEU A 5 -6.31 -7.29 11.68
C LEU A 5 -5.96 -8.74 12.00
N VAL A 6 -4.69 -8.98 12.25
CA VAL A 6 -4.23 -10.26 12.81
C VAL A 6 -3.75 -10.01 14.23
N ASP A 7 -4.37 -10.68 15.18
CA ASP A 7 -4.00 -10.62 16.59
C ASP A 7 -3.20 -11.87 16.96
N LEU A 8 -1.90 -11.71 17.09
CA LEU A 8 -0.99 -12.81 17.40
C LEU A 8 -0.86 -13.08 18.90
N ASP A 9 -1.54 -12.32 19.74
CA ASP A 9 -1.56 -12.57 21.18
C ASP A 9 -2.11 -13.97 21.50
N ARG A 10 -3.03 -14.46 20.67
CA ARG A 10 -3.59 -15.81 20.78
C ARG A 10 -2.57 -16.91 20.56
N LEU A 11 -1.46 -16.59 19.88
CA LEU A 11 -0.38 -17.53 19.58
C LEU A 11 0.77 -17.42 20.58
N GLY A 12 0.58 -16.70 21.69
CA GLY A 12 1.62 -16.49 22.69
C GLY A 12 2.62 -15.40 22.34
N THR A 13 2.41 -14.68 21.26
CA THR A 13 3.22 -13.51 20.87
C THR A 13 2.41 -12.27 21.17
N ARG A 14 3.03 -11.21 21.66
CA ARG A 14 2.35 -9.93 21.92
C ARG A 14 2.47 -9.00 20.71
N MET A 15 2.00 -9.48 19.57
CA MET A 15 2.07 -8.74 18.32
C MET A 15 0.71 -8.68 17.66
N LYS A 16 0.35 -7.50 17.19
CA LYS A 16 -0.83 -7.28 16.36
C LYS A 16 -0.37 -6.74 15.02
N ILE A 17 -0.90 -7.29 13.95
CA ILE A 17 -0.60 -6.83 12.60
C ILE A 17 -1.89 -6.35 11.97
N ILE A 18 -1.88 -5.10 11.49
CA ILE A 18 -2.98 -4.53 10.74
C ILE A 18 -2.55 -4.49 9.28
N PHE A 19 -3.20 -5.29 8.45
CA PHE A 19 -2.97 -5.28 7.02
C PHE A 19 -3.84 -4.23 6.37
N VAL A 20 -3.23 -3.36 5.59
CA VAL A 20 -3.92 -2.28 4.90
C VAL A 20 -3.66 -2.41 3.41
N ARG A 21 -4.73 -2.39 2.61
CA ARG A 21 -4.61 -2.28 1.18
C ARG A 21 -4.37 -0.81 0.82
N HIS A 22 -3.47 -0.55 -0.13
CA HIS A 22 -3.26 0.80 -0.66
C HIS A 22 -4.55 1.39 -1.24
N GLY A 23 -4.61 2.71 -1.34
CA GLY A 23 -5.72 3.40 -1.99
C GLY A 23 -5.80 3.10 -3.48
N GLU A 24 -6.90 3.53 -4.10
CA GLU A 24 -7.10 3.34 -5.53
C GLU A 24 -5.99 4.00 -6.34
N PRO A 25 -5.28 3.24 -7.19
CA PRO A 25 -4.24 3.80 -8.03
C PRO A 25 -4.83 4.46 -9.29
N ASP A 26 -4.08 5.37 -9.86
CA ASP A 26 -4.39 5.99 -11.14
C ASP A 26 -3.41 5.49 -12.20
N TYR A 27 -3.89 4.66 -13.11
CA TYR A 27 -3.07 4.09 -14.17
C TYR A 27 -3.15 4.86 -15.48
N ARG A 28 -3.90 5.97 -15.55
CA ARG A 28 -4.18 6.67 -16.81
C ARG A 28 -2.91 7.11 -17.52
N GLU A 29 -1.98 7.72 -16.81
CA GLU A 29 -0.72 8.17 -17.40
C GLU A 29 0.11 7.00 -17.92
N LEU A 30 0.11 5.89 -17.21
CA LEU A 30 0.84 4.69 -17.61
C LEU A 30 0.23 4.05 -18.85
N GLU A 31 -1.08 4.05 -18.96
CA GLU A 31 -1.79 3.56 -20.14
C GLU A 31 -1.51 4.42 -21.35
N GLU A 32 -1.58 5.75 -21.21
CA GLU A 32 -1.28 6.69 -22.27
C GLU A 32 0.14 6.56 -22.81
N ARG A 33 1.09 6.26 -21.94
CA ARG A 33 2.50 6.09 -22.29
C ARG A 33 2.88 4.66 -22.63
N SER A 34 1.92 3.74 -22.61
CA SER A 34 2.14 2.33 -22.89
C SER A 34 3.20 1.69 -21.97
N TYR A 35 3.28 2.14 -20.74
CA TYR A 35 4.15 1.51 -19.75
C TYR A 35 3.67 0.11 -19.44
N THR A 36 4.63 -0.78 -19.26
CA THR A 36 4.40 -2.19 -18.97
C THR A 36 5.32 -2.67 -17.86
N GLY A 37 5.02 -3.84 -17.32
CA GLY A 37 5.87 -4.46 -16.31
C GLY A 37 6.03 -3.58 -15.07
N PHE A 38 7.26 -3.29 -14.71
CA PHE A 38 7.57 -2.54 -13.50
C PHE A 38 7.07 -1.09 -13.51
N GLY A 39 6.77 -0.54 -14.68
CA GLY A 39 6.21 0.81 -14.78
C GLY A 39 4.90 0.96 -14.04
N ILE A 40 4.12 -0.10 -13.91
CA ILE A 40 2.85 -0.11 -13.18
C ILE A 40 3.07 0.20 -11.69
N ASP A 41 4.21 -0.15 -11.14
CA ASP A 41 4.53 0.11 -9.73
C ASP A 41 4.77 1.59 -9.43
N LEU A 42 4.90 2.42 -10.46
CA LEU A 42 5.05 3.86 -10.33
C LEU A 42 3.71 4.60 -10.35
N ALA A 43 2.61 3.91 -10.55
CA ALA A 43 1.29 4.54 -10.59
C ALA A 43 0.97 5.24 -9.27
N PRO A 44 0.62 6.54 -9.30
CA PRO A 44 0.23 7.26 -8.10
C PRO A 44 -1.20 6.88 -7.68
N LEU A 45 -1.61 7.36 -6.52
CA LEU A 45 -3.01 7.27 -6.12
C LEU A 45 -3.87 8.19 -6.99
N SER A 46 -5.09 7.74 -7.27
CA SER A 46 -6.13 8.60 -7.82
C SER A 46 -6.61 9.58 -6.73
N GLU A 47 -7.43 10.55 -7.13
CA GLU A 47 -8.07 11.45 -6.17
C GLU A 47 -8.91 10.68 -5.15
N LYS A 48 -9.63 9.65 -5.60
CA LYS A 48 -10.36 8.76 -4.71
C LYS A 48 -9.40 8.01 -3.76
N GLY A 49 -8.26 7.57 -4.27
CA GLY A 49 -7.24 6.92 -3.46
C GLY A 49 -6.67 7.83 -2.39
N TRP A 50 -6.46 9.10 -2.67
CA TRP A 50 -6.05 10.09 -1.67
C TRP A 50 -7.09 10.21 -0.56
N GLN A 51 -8.36 10.30 -0.94
CA GLN A 51 -9.43 10.38 0.06
C GLN A 51 -9.49 9.13 0.92
N GLN A 52 -9.34 7.96 0.31
CA GLN A 52 -9.28 6.70 1.04
C GLN A 52 -8.13 6.68 2.05
N ALA A 53 -6.95 7.16 1.66
CA ALA A 53 -5.78 7.21 2.53
C ALA A 53 -5.98 8.20 3.68
N GLN A 54 -6.59 9.35 3.40
CA GLN A 54 -6.92 10.32 4.44
C GLN A 54 -7.93 9.75 5.44
N ASP A 55 -8.95 9.06 4.96
CA ASP A 55 -9.94 8.43 5.83
C ASP A 55 -9.33 7.33 6.67
N LEU A 56 -8.45 6.52 6.08
CA LEU A 56 -7.71 5.50 6.80
C LEU A 56 -6.91 6.09 7.95
N SER A 57 -6.24 7.22 7.72
CA SER A 57 -5.37 7.83 8.72
C SER A 57 -6.12 8.27 9.99
N LYS A 58 -7.42 8.39 9.91
CA LYS A 58 -8.29 8.72 11.04
C LYS A 58 -8.84 7.50 11.77
N ASN A 59 -8.53 6.30 11.30
CA ASN A 59 -9.09 5.09 11.88
C ASN A 59 -8.53 4.82 13.28
N PRO A 60 -9.39 4.63 14.30
CA PRO A 60 -8.93 4.40 15.67
C PRO A 60 -8.05 3.17 15.87
N LEU A 61 -8.15 2.17 14.99
CA LEU A 61 -7.30 0.98 15.06
C LEU A 61 -5.82 1.33 14.93
N LEU A 62 -5.48 2.43 14.28
CA LEU A 62 -4.10 2.84 14.09
C LEU A 62 -3.49 3.48 15.33
N SER A 63 -4.31 3.85 16.33
CA SER A 63 -3.84 4.54 17.53
C SER A 63 -2.87 3.70 18.37
N SER A 64 -2.96 2.40 18.28
CA SER A 64 -2.09 1.47 19.02
C SER A 64 -0.89 1.00 18.21
N ALA A 65 -0.76 1.41 16.97
CA ALA A 65 0.36 1.01 16.13
C ALA A 65 1.66 1.68 16.60
N GLU A 66 2.76 0.98 16.46
CA GLU A 66 4.07 1.45 16.88
C GLU A 66 4.99 1.75 15.68
N ILE A 67 4.72 1.12 14.56
CA ILE A 67 5.50 1.27 13.33
C ILE A 67 4.62 1.01 12.11
N ILE A 68 4.95 1.66 11.02
CA ILE A 68 4.35 1.42 9.72
C ILE A 68 5.38 0.72 8.84
N ILE A 69 4.98 -0.38 8.23
CA ILE A 69 5.81 -1.08 7.25
C ILE A 69 5.10 -1.00 5.91
N SER A 70 5.77 -0.47 4.91
CA SER A 70 5.19 -0.25 3.58
C SER A 70 5.95 -1.01 2.51
N SER A 71 5.22 -1.44 1.50
CA SER A 71 5.81 -1.83 0.22
C SER A 71 6.50 -0.62 -0.43
N ALA A 72 7.41 -0.90 -1.36
CA ALA A 72 8.14 0.14 -2.08
C ALA A 72 7.38 0.70 -3.30
N VAL A 73 6.22 0.14 -3.66
CA VAL A 73 5.46 0.66 -4.81
C VAL A 73 4.85 2.02 -4.48
N THR A 74 4.75 2.89 -5.48
CA THR A 74 4.32 4.29 -5.28
C THR A 74 2.97 4.39 -4.58
N ARG A 75 1.96 3.65 -5.00
CA ARG A 75 0.63 3.68 -4.39
C ARG A 75 0.62 3.31 -2.91
N ALA A 76 1.50 2.39 -2.51
CA ALA A 76 1.63 2.01 -1.11
C ALA A 76 2.37 3.07 -0.29
N LEU A 77 3.43 3.64 -0.84
CA LEU A 77 4.18 4.72 -0.19
C LEU A 77 3.33 5.96 -0.01
N GLU A 78 2.53 6.33 -1.01
CA GLU A 78 1.62 7.46 -0.89
C GLU A 78 0.56 7.21 0.19
N THR A 79 -0.05 6.01 0.19
CA THR A 79 -1.02 5.65 1.24
C THR A 79 -0.38 5.75 2.61
N SER A 80 0.82 5.20 2.78
CA SER A 80 1.56 5.23 4.04
C SER A 80 1.91 6.65 4.47
N SER A 81 2.22 7.54 3.53
CA SER A 81 2.58 8.93 3.85
C SER A 81 1.46 9.67 4.55
N TYR A 82 0.21 9.44 4.18
CA TYR A 82 -0.93 10.04 4.87
C TYR A 82 -1.03 9.56 6.32
N VAL A 83 -0.76 8.27 6.53
CA VAL A 83 -0.77 7.70 7.89
C VAL A 83 0.39 8.26 8.71
N VAL A 84 1.57 8.37 8.12
CA VAL A 84 2.74 8.98 8.80
C VAL A 84 2.43 10.42 9.21
N CYS A 85 1.86 11.22 8.31
CA CYS A 85 1.51 12.61 8.62
C CYS A 85 0.50 12.72 9.76
N ALA A 86 -0.43 11.78 9.85
CA ALA A 86 -1.46 11.81 10.89
C ALA A 86 -0.99 11.25 12.23
N THR A 87 -0.06 10.30 12.23
CA THR A 87 0.33 9.55 13.44
C THR A 87 1.73 9.84 13.93
N SER A 88 2.59 10.38 13.08
CA SER A 88 4.03 10.56 13.34
C SER A 88 4.77 9.25 13.64
N LEU A 89 4.21 8.12 13.24
CA LEU A 89 4.85 6.82 13.43
C LEU A 89 6.07 6.68 12.51
N PRO A 90 7.08 5.92 12.95
CA PRO A 90 8.20 5.60 12.06
C PRO A 90 7.73 4.74 10.90
N LEU A 91 8.29 4.99 9.72
CA LEU A 91 8.00 4.23 8.50
C LEU A 91 9.23 3.42 8.10
N ARG A 92 9.03 2.15 7.87
CA ARG A 92 10.03 1.27 7.28
C ARG A 92 9.52 0.79 5.93
N VAL A 93 10.35 0.90 4.90
CA VAL A 93 10.05 0.37 3.58
C VAL A 93 10.65 -1.02 3.46
N GLU A 94 9.84 -1.99 3.08
CA GLU A 94 10.28 -3.37 2.89
C GLU A 94 10.04 -3.78 1.43
N PRO A 95 11.11 -3.85 0.60
CA PRO A 95 10.95 -4.13 -0.82
C PRO A 95 10.36 -5.51 -1.14
N LEU A 96 10.43 -6.45 -0.22
CA LEU A 96 9.85 -7.79 -0.42
C LEU A 96 8.33 -7.81 -0.27
N LEU A 97 7.74 -6.78 0.30
CA LEU A 97 6.30 -6.65 0.46
C LEU A 97 5.69 -6.00 -0.78
N HIS A 98 5.54 -6.73 -1.85
CA HIS A 98 4.84 -6.22 -3.02
C HIS A 98 3.95 -7.29 -3.61
N GLU A 99 2.95 -6.84 -4.37
CA GLU A 99 2.03 -7.73 -5.03
C GLU A 99 2.74 -8.65 -6.02
N TRP A 100 2.25 -9.86 -6.14
CA TRP A 100 2.67 -10.74 -7.20
C TRP A 100 2.34 -10.14 -8.56
N GLN A 101 3.32 -10.11 -9.46
CA GLN A 101 3.17 -9.50 -10.77
C GLN A 101 3.47 -10.49 -11.87
N VAL A 102 2.52 -10.63 -12.79
CA VAL A 102 2.64 -11.53 -13.93
C VAL A 102 3.68 -11.03 -14.93
N TYR A 103 4.03 -9.75 -14.88
CA TYR A 103 4.89 -9.09 -15.87
C TYR A 103 6.33 -8.87 -15.44
N LYS A 104 6.79 -9.51 -14.42
CA LYS A 104 8.15 -9.29 -13.89
C LYS A 104 9.26 -9.52 -14.90
N SER A 105 9.00 -10.32 -15.90
CA SER A 105 9.96 -10.59 -16.98
C SER A 105 10.05 -9.45 -18.00
N GLY A 106 9.25 -8.42 -17.87
CA GLY A 106 9.17 -7.36 -18.88
C GLY A 106 8.33 -7.70 -20.09
N THR A 107 7.78 -8.89 -20.17
CA THR A 107 6.85 -9.26 -21.25
C THR A 107 5.46 -8.79 -20.84
N ALA A 108 4.92 -7.84 -21.56
CA ALA A 108 3.60 -7.28 -21.30
C ALA A 108 2.49 -8.15 -21.87
N ALA A 109 2.54 -9.43 -21.62
CA ALA A 109 1.63 -10.34 -22.29
C ALA A 109 0.22 -10.33 -21.71
N THR A 110 0.05 -10.00 -20.43
CA THR A 110 -1.21 -10.20 -19.73
C THR A 110 -1.53 -9.00 -18.85
N PRO A 111 -2.74 -8.42 -18.94
CA PRO A 111 -3.14 -7.33 -18.05
C PRO A 111 -3.14 -7.79 -16.60
N ARG A 112 -2.77 -6.91 -15.70
CA ARG A 112 -2.93 -7.18 -14.28
C ARG A 112 -4.40 -7.25 -13.92
N ALA A 113 -4.72 -8.25 -13.17
CA ALA A 113 -6.07 -8.38 -12.63
C ALA A 113 -6.26 -7.44 -11.44
#